data_6478ca94f4907bf00c682b7ccab851d9
#
_entry.id   6478ca94f4907bf00c682b7ccab851d9
#
_cell.length_a   1.000
_cell.length_b   1.000
_cell.length_c   1.000
_cell.angle_alpha   90.00
_cell.angle_beta   90.00
_cell.angle_gamma   90.00
#
_symmetry.space_group_name_H-M   'P 1'
#
loop_
_entity.id
_entity.type
_entity.pdbx_description
1 polymer ?
#
loop_
_entity_poly.entity_id
_entity_poly.type
_entity_poly.pdbx_seq_one_letter_code
_entity_poly.pdbx_strand_id
1 'polypeptide(L)'
;MSVFSFLVRWVKRQNPKFTFLHRSFKDRAFKLLDIGSGNRSASKTVSLFPHCMYYGLDLSRAYNNTPEDFAVMKDFYELDLTLLDYSMLPDQFFDSILIVHVIEHLHNGIEVLEGLLHKLKPGGCLYVEYPGERSKRLPSMKGTLNYYDDSTHVRLYSIPELVNFFRGKDCQVVKKGTRRSWFYVLATPFRIVFRWIRGKAVTGNVFWDLLGFAEYVWVKKN
;
A
#
# COMPACT_ATOMS: atom_id res chain seq x y z
N MET A 1 28.42 2.05 -4.99
CA MET A 1 27.20 2.65 -4.40
C MET A 1 27.64 3.60 -3.28
N SER A 2 27.26 4.88 -3.32
CA SER A 2 27.69 5.82 -2.27
C SER A 2 26.99 5.49 -0.94
N VAL A 3 27.64 5.81 0.20
CA VAL A 3 27.06 5.65 1.55
C VAL A 3 25.71 6.38 1.64
N PHE A 4 25.59 7.54 0.98
CA PHE A 4 24.37 8.32 0.91
C PHE A 4 23.23 7.57 0.21
N SER A 5 23.50 6.91 -0.92
CA SER A 5 22.49 6.12 -1.64
C SER A 5 22.02 4.90 -0.82
N PHE A 6 22.93 4.28 -0.07
CA PHE A 6 22.59 3.19 0.85
C PHE A 6 21.65 3.67 1.96
N LEU A 7 21.97 4.79 2.63
CA LEU A 7 21.12 5.36 3.69
C LEU A 7 19.73 5.72 3.19
N VAL A 8 19.64 6.36 2.01
CA VAL A 8 18.33 6.71 1.41
C VAL A 8 17.49 5.46 1.12
N ARG A 9 18.10 4.39 0.59
CA ARG A 9 17.40 3.12 0.36
C ARG A 9 16.95 2.49 1.67
N TRP A 10 17.82 2.48 2.69
CA TRP A 10 17.51 1.94 4.01
C TRP A 10 16.32 2.68 4.65
N VAL A 11 16.32 4.03 4.64
CA VAL A 11 15.20 4.84 5.15
C VAL A 11 13.90 4.52 4.40
N LYS A 12 13.93 4.45 3.08
CA LYS A 12 12.73 4.11 2.28
C LYS A 12 12.19 2.72 2.61
N ARG A 13 13.07 1.74 2.86
CA ARG A 13 12.68 0.38 3.26
C ARG A 13 11.97 0.29 4.61
N GLN A 14 12.05 1.33 5.46
CA GLN A 14 11.34 1.39 6.73
C GLN A 14 9.82 1.59 6.57
N ASN A 15 9.34 1.93 5.37
CA ASN A 15 7.90 1.94 5.10
C ASN A 15 7.35 0.51 5.19
N PRO A 16 6.23 0.29 5.92
CA PRO A 16 5.67 -1.05 6.15
C PRO A 16 5.44 -1.86 4.88
N LYS A 17 4.90 -1.27 3.80
CA LYS A 17 4.70 -1.98 2.53
C LYS A 17 6.02 -2.49 1.91
N PHE A 18 7.12 -1.73 2.03
CA PHE A 18 8.42 -2.15 1.52
C PHE A 18 9.10 -3.16 2.45
N THR A 19 8.87 -3.06 3.76
CA THR A 19 9.29 -4.08 4.72
C THR A 19 8.61 -5.43 4.42
N PHE A 20 7.32 -5.40 4.09
CA PHE A 20 6.56 -6.56 3.65
C PHE A 20 7.18 -7.20 2.39
N LEU A 21 7.37 -6.43 1.32
CA LEU A 21 7.96 -6.92 0.07
C LEU A 21 9.37 -7.49 0.30
N HIS A 22 10.20 -6.82 1.10
CA HIS A 22 11.55 -7.30 1.41
C HIS A 22 11.53 -8.64 2.16
N ARG A 23 10.61 -8.82 3.13
CA ARG A 23 10.48 -10.08 3.86
C ARG A 23 9.98 -11.21 2.98
N SER A 24 9.07 -10.93 2.05
CA SER A 24 8.49 -11.92 1.14
C SER A 24 9.45 -12.35 0.03
N PHE A 25 10.20 -11.41 -0.55
CA PHE A 25 10.94 -11.68 -1.79
C PHE A 25 12.44 -11.48 -1.67
N LYS A 26 12.94 -10.69 -0.72
CA LYS A 26 14.36 -10.34 -0.60
C LYS A 26 14.91 -9.81 -1.94
N ASP A 27 15.84 -10.55 -2.57
CA ASP A 27 16.45 -10.21 -3.85
C ASP A 27 15.94 -11.10 -5.02
N ARG A 28 14.89 -11.87 -4.79
CA ARG A 28 14.27 -12.72 -5.82
C ARG A 28 13.43 -11.86 -6.78
N ALA A 29 13.34 -12.29 -8.04
CA ALA A 29 12.39 -11.74 -8.99
C ALA A 29 10.94 -12.08 -8.58
N PHE A 30 10.02 -11.13 -8.73
CA PHE A 30 8.61 -11.32 -8.43
C PHE A 30 7.74 -10.37 -9.26
N LYS A 31 6.51 -10.79 -9.52
CA LYS A 31 5.48 -10.00 -10.19
C LYS A 31 4.59 -9.36 -9.13
N LEU A 32 4.55 -8.03 -9.13
CA LEU A 32 3.77 -7.22 -8.21
C LEU A 32 2.63 -6.53 -8.94
N LEU A 33 1.39 -6.72 -8.49
CA LEU A 33 0.27 -5.86 -8.83
C LEU A 33 0.07 -4.83 -7.70
N ASP A 34 0.22 -3.54 -8.00
CA ASP A 34 0.01 -2.43 -7.06
C ASP A 34 -1.31 -1.72 -7.42
N ILE A 35 -2.30 -1.87 -6.56
CA ILE A 35 -3.63 -1.28 -6.73
C ILE A 35 -3.60 0.14 -6.18
N GLY A 36 -4.09 1.11 -6.97
CA GLY A 36 -3.94 2.53 -6.66
C GLY A 36 -2.49 2.98 -6.87
N SER A 37 -1.91 2.64 -8.02
CA SER A 37 -0.46 2.72 -8.28
C SER A 37 0.08 4.13 -8.54
N GLY A 38 -0.68 5.18 -8.24
CA GLY A 38 -0.27 6.58 -8.38
C GLY A 38 0.87 7.03 -7.44
N ASN A 39 1.13 8.34 -7.42
CA ASN A 39 2.06 8.99 -6.49
C ASN A 39 3.51 8.45 -6.51
N ARG A 40 4.03 8.14 -7.70
CA ARG A 40 5.38 7.59 -7.92
C ARG A 40 5.61 6.25 -7.21
N SER A 41 4.55 5.44 -7.05
CA SER A 41 4.66 4.14 -6.38
C SER A 41 5.55 3.20 -7.18
N ALA A 42 5.42 3.17 -8.53
CA ALA A 42 6.23 2.35 -9.41
C ALA A 42 7.72 2.68 -9.32
N SER A 43 8.09 3.94 -9.58
CA SER A 43 9.50 4.39 -9.53
C SER A 43 10.14 4.12 -8.17
N LYS A 44 9.41 4.35 -7.06
CA LYS A 44 9.90 4.07 -5.71
C LYS A 44 10.12 2.57 -5.49
N THR A 45 9.16 1.74 -5.91
CA THR A 45 9.19 0.29 -5.69
C THR A 45 10.32 -0.34 -6.50
N VAL A 46 10.40 -0.07 -7.82
CA VAL A 46 11.43 -0.63 -8.70
C VAL A 46 12.83 -0.16 -8.28
N SER A 47 12.99 1.09 -7.82
CA SER A 47 14.28 1.56 -7.29
C SER A 47 14.77 0.79 -6.07
N LEU A 48 13.85 0.26 -5.24
CA LEU A 48 14.17 -0.53 -4.05
C LEU A 48 14.29 -2.02 -4.33
N PHE A 49 13.55 -2.50 -5.31
CA PHE A 49 13.47 -3.91 -5.74
C PHE A 49 13.72 -4.02 -7.25
N PRO A 50 14.98 -3.99 -7.70
CA PRO A 50 15.31 -3.97 -9.13
C PRO A 50 14.83 -5.21 -9.91
N HIS A 51 14.57 -6.32 -9.21
CA HIS A 51 14.03 -7.56 -9.79
C HIS A 51 12.50 -7.64 -9.75
N CYS A 52 11.82 -6.57 -9.30
CA CYS A 52 10.37 -6.48 -9.31
C CYS A 52 9.87 -6.23 -10.74
N MET A 53 9.03 -7.11 -11.23
CA MET A 53 8.21 -6.86 -12.40
C MET A 53 6.93 -6.17 -11.91
N TYR A 54 6.88 -4.85 -12.04
CA TYR A 54 5.82 -4.01 -11.50
C TYR A 54 4.69 -3.85 -12.51
N TYR A 55 3.47 -4.13 -12.08
CA TYR A 55 2.23 -3.90 -12.79
C TYR A 55 1.39 -2.92 -11.97
N GLY A 56 0.97 -1.83 -12.60
CA GLY A 56 0.11 -0.83 -11.98
C GLY A 56 -1.36 -1.09 -12.29
N LEU A 57 -2.25 -0.73 -11.38
CA LEU A 57 -3.68 -0.68 -11.61
C LEU A 57 -4.27 0.56 -10.94
N ASP A 58 -5.09 1.31 -11.68
CA ASP A 58 -5.85 2.45 -11.16
C ASP A 58 -7.09 2.69 -12.02
N LEU A 59 -8.04 3.52 -11.55
CA LEU A 59 -9.20 3.97 -12.31
C LEU A 59 -8.83 4.76 -13.57
N SER A 60 -7.72 5.49 -13.53
CA SER A 60 -7.26 6.31 -14.64
C SER A 60 -5.73 6.30 -14.74
N ARG A 61 -5.27 6.13 -15.97
CA ARG A 61 -3.85 6.23 -16.32
C ARG A 61 -3.26 7.61 -15.99
N ALA A 62 -4.09 8.65 -16.07
CA ALA A 62 -3.66 10.02 -15.82
C ALA A 62 -3.54 10.37 -14.33
N TYR A 63 -4.01 9.52 -13.42
CA TYR A 63 -4.04 9.83 -11.99
C TYR A 63 -2.66 9.70 -11.35
N ASN A 64 -2.01 10.86 -11.08
CA ASN A 64 -0.77 10.97 -10.30
C ASN A 64 0.41 10.07 -10.73
N ASN A 65 0.44 9.61 -11.99
CA ASN A 65 1.57 8.92 -12.58
C ASN A 65 2.33 9.86 -13.54
N THR A 66 3.64 9.67 -13.61
CA THR A 66 4.52 10.40 -14.51
C THR A 66 5.02 9.49 -15.64
N PRO A 67 5.56 10.03 -16.76
CA PRO A 67 6.19 9.20 -17.79
C PRO A 67 7.28 8.27 -17.25
N GLU A 68 8.04 8.72 -16.24
CA GLU A 68 9.09 7.92 -15.60
C GLU A 68 8.51 6.75 -14.80
N ASP A 69 7.28 6.90 -14.23
CA ASP A 69 6.60 5.79 -13.57
C ASP A 69 6.20 4.72 -14.59
N PHE A 70 5.61 5.12 -15.70
CA PHE A 70 5.25 4.20 -16.79
C PHE A 70 6.47 3.51 -17.41
N ALA A 71 7.60 4.20 -17.55
CA ALA A 71 8.83 3.64 -18.10
C ALA A 71 9.39 2.45 -17.31
N VAL A 72 9.07 2.35 -16.02
CA VAL A 72 9.52 1.24 -15.15
C VAL A 72 8.44 0.18 -14.91
N MET A 73 7.20 0.41 -15.32
CA MET A 73 6.13 -0.58 -15.27
C MET A 73 6.28 -1.62 -16.39
N LYS A 74 5.91 -2.85 -16.12
CA LYS A 74 5.73 -3.88 -17.15
C LYS A 74 4.42 -3.70 -17.89
N ASP A 75 3.38 -3.31 -17.15
CA ASP A 75 2.07 -3.00 -17.71
C ASP A 75 1.28 -2.12 -16.73
N PHE A 76 0.20 -1.52 -17.23
CA PHE A 76 -0.73 -0.72 -16.44
C PHE A 76 -2.16 -1.02 -16.88
N TYR A 77 -2.98 -1.47 -15.93
CA TYR A 77 -4.38 -1.77 -16.12
C TYR A 77 -5.22 -0.57 -15.68
N GLU A 78 -5.99 0.00 -16.60
CA GLU A 78 -7.00 1.00 -16.28
C GLU A 78 -8.32 0.27 -16.07
N LEU A 79 -8.76 0.18 -14.80
CA LEU A 79 -9.85 -0.69 -14.40
C LEU A 79 -10.59 -0.16 -13.18
N ASP A 80 -11.90 -0.11 -13.25
CA ASP A 80 -12.79 0.10 -12.11
C ASP A 80 -13.03 -1.24 -11.39
N LEU A 81 -12.38 -1.41 -10.24
CA LEU A 81 -12.51 -2.62 -9.44
C LEU A 81 -13.92 -2.85 -8.90
N THR A 82 -14.75 -1.80 -8.78
CA THR A 82 -16.11 -1.91 -8.25
C THR A 82 -17.05 -2.66 -9.19
N LEU A 83 -16.71 -2.73 -10.49
CA LEU A 83 -17.46 -3.46 -11.50
C LEU A 83 -17.26 -4.98 -11.42
N LEU A 84 -16.26 -5.45 -10.64
CA LEU A 84 -15.93 -6.87 -10.45
C LEU A 84 -15.59 -7.63 -11.75
N ASP A 85 -15.27 -6.92 -12.82
CA ASP A 85 -14.77 -7.50 -14.08
C ASP A 85 -13.24 -7.44 -14.09
N TYR A 86 -12.61 -8.58 -13.89
CA TYR A 86 -11.15 -8.75 -13.86
C TYR A 86 -10.64 -9.51 -15.08
N SER A 87 -11.37 -9.55 -16.18
CA SER A 87 -11.01 -10.28 -17.41
C SER A 87 -9.66 -9.83 -18.00
N MET A 88 -9.31 -8.56 -17.82
CA MET A 88 -8.02 -8.00 -18.24
C MET A 88 -6.84 -8.50 -17.41
N LEU A 89 -7.06 -9.01 -16.20
CA LEU A 89 -5.99 -9.49 -15.32
C LEU A 89 -5.82 -11.00 -15.46
N PRO A 90 -4.60 -11.49 -15.70
CA PRO A 90 -4.36 -12.94 -15.80
C PRO A 90 -4.53 -13.62 -14.45
N ASP A 91 -5.16 -14.82 -14.45
CA ASP A 91 -5.34 -15.63 -13.25
C ASP A 91 -4.01 -16.22 -12.77
N GLN A 92 -3.87 -16.38 -11.46
CA GLN A 92 -2.71 -17.00 -10.81
C GLN A 92 -1.36 -16.49 -11.35
N PHE A 93 -1.26 -15.20 -11.61
CA PHE A 93 -0.12 -14.61 -12.30
C PHE A 93 0.79 -13.80 -11.37
N PHE A 94 0.24 -13.13 -10.37
CA PHE A 94 1.00 -12.25 -9.50
C PHE A 94 1.55 -13.00 -8.30
N ASP A 95 2.81 -12.74 -7.95
CA ASP A 95 3.46 -13.24 -6.73
C ASP A 95 3.06 -12.40 -5.52
N SER A 96 2.72 -11.13 -5.76
CA SER A 96 2.25 -10.19 -4.72
C SER A 96 1.20 -9.24 -5.25
N ILE A 97 0.23 -8.89 -4.38
CA ILE A 97 -0.72 -7.81 -4.61
C ILE A 97 -0.61 -6.83 -3.43
N LEU A 98 -0.51 -5.53 -3.71
CA LEU A 98 -0.59 -4.45 -2.74
C LEU A 98 -1.89 -3.67 -2.93
N ILE A 99 -2.58 -3.40 -1.82
CA ILE A 99 -3.74 -2.51 -1.74
C ILE A 99 -3.46 -1.56 -0.58
N VAL A 100 -3.06 -0.32 -0.90
CA VAL A 100 -2.62 0.65 0.11
C VAL A 100 -3.41 1.93 -0.02
N HIS A 101 -4.30 2.18 0.92
CA HIS A 101 -5.22 3.31 0.91
C HIS A 101 -6.09 3.36 -0.36
N VAL A 102 -6.75 2.23 -0.65
CA VAL A 102 -7.70 2.08 -1.76
C VAL A 102 -9.00 1.43 -1.30
N ILE A 103 -8.92 0.40 -0.45
CA ILE A 103 -10.10 -0.39 -0.08
C ILE A 103 -11.18 0.45 0.62
N GLU A 104 -10.79 1.48 1.36
CA GLU A 104 -11.69 2.43 2.03
C GLU A 104 -12.55 3.27 1.08
N HIS A 105 -12.16 3.35 -0.19
CA HIS A 105 -12.90 4.03 -1.26
C HIS A 105 -13.88 3.10 -1.99
N LEU A 106 -13.88 1.80 -1.66
CA LEU A 106 -14.67 0.78 -2.32
C LEU A 106 -15.84 0.36 -1.42
N HIS A 107 -17.08 0.53 -1.90
CA HIS A 107 -18.27 0.08 -1.16
C HIS A 107 -18.38 -1.46 -1.11
N ASN A 108 -17.85 -2.15 -2.12
CA ASN A 108 -17.82 -3.60 -2.27
C ASN A 108 -16.38 -4.19 -2.17
N GLY A 109 -15.56 -3.62 -1.30
CA GLY A 109 -14.12 -4.00 -1.21
C GLY A 109 -13.88 -5.45 -0.80
N ILE A 110 -14.82 -6.12 -0.12
CA ILE A 110 -14.70 -7.56 0.20
C ILE A 110 -14.80 -8.40 -1.07
N GLU A 111 -15.75 -8.09 -1.94
CA GLU A 111 -15.93 -8.75 -3.25
C GLU A 111 -14.73 -8.45 -4.17
N VAL A 112 -14.19 -7.24 -4.09
CA VAL A 112 -12.95 -6.86 -4.79
C VAL A 112 -11.78 -7.70 -4.30
N LEU A 113 -11.59 -7.87 -2.99
CA LEU A 113 -10.54 -8.71 -2.45
C LEU A 113 -10.68 -10.17 -2.91
N GLU A 114 -11.91 -10.70 -2.96
CA GLU A 114 -12.17 -12.05 -3.46
C GLU A 114 -11.74 -12.22 -4.92
N GLY A 115 -12.12 -11.30 -5.81
CA GLY A 115 -11.71 -11.33 -7.22
C GLY A 115 -10.19 -11.25 -7.39
N LEU A 116 -9.52 -10.41 -6.59
CA LEU A 116 -8.07 -10.26 -6.64
C LEU A 116 -7.32 -11.51 -6.13
N LEU A 117 -7.90 -12.29 -5.20
CA LEU A 117 -7.31 -13.57 -4.78
C LEU A 117 -7.19 -14.57 -5.92
N HIS A 118 -8.08 -14.56 -6.93
CA HIS A 118 -7.95 -15.40 -8.11
C HIS A 118 -6.75 -15.02 -8.99
N LYS A 119 -6.34 -13.75 -8.96
CA LYS A 119 -5.18 -13.24 -9.72
C LYS A 119 -3.84 -13.53 -9.03
N LEU A 120 -3.88 -13.87 -7.74
CA LEU A 120 -2.72 -14.22 -6.95
C LEU A 120 -2.36 -15.71 -7.14
N LYS A 121 -1.08 -16.02 -7.34
CA LYS A 121 -0.58 -17.40 -7.39
C LYS A 121 -0.83 -18.15 -6.07
N PRO A 122 -0.92 -19.48 -6.08
CA PRO A 122 -0.70 -20.28 -4.89
C PRO A 122 0.64 -19.92 -4.24
N GLY A 123 0.66 -19.74 -2.92
CA GLY A 123 1.85 -19.25 -2.19
C GLY A 123 2.14 -17.77 -2.34
N GLY A 124 1.39 -17.04 -3.16
CA GLY A 124 1.50 -15.59 -3.32
C GLY A 124 1.00 -14.82 -2.09
N CYS A 125 1.40 -13.56 -1.98
CA CYS A 125 1.12 -12.72 -0.80
C CYS A 125 0.28 -11.50 -1.16
N LEU A 126 -0.70 -11.17 -0.32
CA LEU A 126 -1.51 -9.96 -0.44
C LEU A 126 -1.35 -9.11 0.82
N TYR A 127 -1.15 -7.80 0.63
CA TYR A 127 -1.05 -6.80 1.69
C TYR A 127 -2.11 -5.74 1.49
N VAL A 128 -2.96 -5.57 2.51
CA VAL A 128 -3.99 -4.53 2.54
C VAL A 128 -3.67 -3.56 3.68
N GLU A 129 -3.62 -2.26 3.39
CA GLU A 129 -3.44 -1.18 4.37
C GLU A 129 -4.52 -0.12 4.16
N TYR A 130 -5.16 0.33 5.25
CA TYR A 130 -6.32 1.22 5.23
C TYR A 130 -6.37 2.06 6.52
N PRO A 131 -7.11 3.19 6.56
CA PRO A 131 -7.36 3.92 7.79
C PRO A 131 -8.07 3.02 8.81
N GLY A 132 -7.46 2.82 9.99
CA GLY A 132 -8.06 2.00 11.04
C GLY A 132 -9.15 2.73 11.85
N GLU A 133 -9.87 2.01 12.70
CA GLU A 133 -10.92 2.56 13.58
C GLU A 133 -10.46 3.79 14.39
N ARG A 134 -9.20 3.78 14.81
CA ARG A 134 -8.60 4.88 15.57
C ARG A 134 -8.58 6.19 14.79
N SER A 135 -8.49 6.14 13.46
CA SER A 135 -8.39 7.32 12.60
C SER A 135 -9.59 8.26 12.73
N LYS A 136 -10.79 7.74 13.07
CA LYS A 136 -11.99 8.56 13.32
C LYS A 136 -11.86 9.52 14.51
N ARG A 137 -10.96 9.21 15.44
CA ARG A 137 -10.77 9.97 16.69
C ARG A 137 -9.54 10.86 16.66
N LEU A 138 -8.77 10.83 15.59
CA LEU A 138 -7.61 11.69 15.42
C LEU A 138 -8.04 13.09 15.00
N PRO A 139 -7.23 14.12 15.27
CA PRO A 139 -7.55 15.48 14.83
C PRO A 139 -7.56 15.58 13.30
N SER A 140 -8.46 16.39 12.76
CA SER A 140 -8.47 16.73 11.33
C SER A 140 -7.22 17.52 10.96
N MET A 141 -6.60 17.14 9.85
CA MET A 141 -5.35 17.77 9.41
C MET A 141 -5.15 17.62 7.89
N LYS A 142 -4.71 18.68 7.23
CA LYS A 142 -4.33 18.62 5.81
C LYS A 142 -3.38 17.46 5.55
N GLY A 143 -3.64 16.68 4.49
CA GLY A 143 -2.89 15.47 4.17
C GLY A 143 -3.29 14.27 5.00
N THR A 144 -4.55 14.22 5.37
CA THR A 144 -5.32 13.11 5.94
C THR A 144 -4.71 12.54 7.22
N LEU A 145 -5.25 12.93 8.37
CA LEU A 145 -4.96 12.33 9.67
C LEU A 145 -6.22 11.79 10.34
N ASN A 146 -7.37 12.37 10.05
CA ASN A 146 -8.68 11.83 10.44
C ASN A 146 -9.29 11.09 9.24
N TYR A 147 -10.06 10.02 9.52
CA TYR A 147 -10.79 9.29 8.47
C TYR A 147 -11.67 10.20 7.62
N TYR A 148 -12.31 11.18 8.22
CA TYR A 148 -13.23 12.12 7.58
C TYR A 148 -12.53 13.29 6.85
N ASP A 149 -11.20 13.36 6.88
CA ASP A 149 -10.44 14.37 6.12
C ASP A 149 -10.50 14.13 4.61
N ASP A 150 -10.83 12.90 4.20
CA ASP A 150 -11.03 12.53 2.80
C ASP A 150 -12.50 12.16 2.59
N SER A 151 -13.20 13.00 1.81
CA SER A 151 -14.63 12.82 1.52
C SER A 151 -14.94 11.62 0.61
N THR A 152 -13.91 11.02 0.00
CA THR A 152 -14.05 9.84 -0.86
C THR A 152 -14.00 8.52 -0.10
N HIS A 153 -13.76 8.55 1.21
CA HIS A 153 -13.87 7.38 2.08
C HIS A 153 -15.34 6.97 2.24
N VAL A 154 -15.70 5.79 1.77
CA VAL A 154 -17.08 5.28 1.81
C VAL A 154 -17.27 4.16 2.82
N ARG A 155 -16.20 3.41 3.16
CA ARG A 155 -16.28 2.28 4.08
C ARG A 155 -15.06 2.19 4.99
N LEU A 156 -15.31 1.98 6.27
CA LEU A 156 -14.27 1.65 7.24
C LEU A 156 -14.19 0.15 7.41
N TYR A 157 -12.99 -0.40 7.31
CA TYR A 157 -12.70 -1.81 7.52
C TYR A 157 -12.08 -2.03 8.90
N SER A 158 -12.18 -3.25 9.41
CA SER A 158 -11.54 -3.66 10.66
C SER A 158 -10.67 -4.89 10.47
N ILE A 159 -9.64 -5.02 11.32
CA ILE A 159 -8.78 -6.21 11.33
C ILE A 159 -9.58 -7.51 11.51
N PRO A 160 -10.55 -7.61 12.47
CA PRO A 160 -11.34 -8.84 12.62
C PRO A 160 -12.12 -9.20 11.35
N GLU A 161 -12.76 -8.23 10.70
CA GLU A 161 -13.52 -8.42 9.46
C GLU A 161 -12.64 -9.03 8.36
N LEU A 162 -11.51 -8.38 8.05
CA LEU A 162 -10.61 -8.83 6.98
C LEU A 162 -9.95 -10.18 7.32
N VAL A 163 -9.60 -10.41 8.57
CA VAL A 163 -9.04 -11.70 9.00
C VAL A 163 -10.05 -12.83 8.85
N ASN A 164 -11.32 -12.61 9.21
CA ASN A 164 -12.37 -13.61 9.05
C ASN A 164 -12.62 -13.90 7.57
N PHE A 165 -12.67 -12.86 6.73
CA PHE A 165 -12.78 -13.02 5.28
C PHE A 165 -11.64 -13.87 4.72
N PHE A 166 -10.38 -13.52 4.98
CA PHE A 166 -9.23 -14.23 4.43
C PHE A 166 -9.12 -15.68 4.92
N ARG A 167 -9.48 -15.96 6.18
CA ARG A 167 -9.53 -17.34 6.71
C ARG A 167 -10.58 -18.18 5.99
N GLY A 168 -11.72 -17.59 5.63
CA GLY A 168 -12.76 -18.26 4.83
C GLY A 168 -12.39 -18.49 3.35
N LYS A 169 -11.26 -17.92 2.87
CA LYS A 169 -10.80 -17.98 1.48
C LYS A 169 -9.46 -18.73 1.32
N ASP A 170 -9.19 -19.68 2.18
CA ASP A 170 -7.95 -20.48 2.15
C ASP A 170 -6.68 -19.65 2.15
N CYS A 171 -6.64 -18.62 3.01
CA CYS A 171 -5.49 -17.76 3.18
C CYS A 171 -4.95 -17.82 4.60
N GLN A 172 -3.64 -17.98 4.74
CA GLN A 172 -2.94 -17.85 6.00
C GLN A 172 -2.69 -16.38 6.33
N VAL A 173 -3.18 -15.90 7.48
CA VAL A 173 -2.83 -14.57 7.98
C VAL A 173 -1.41 -14.60 8.53
N VAL A 174 -0.48 -13.95 7.83
CA VAL A 174 0.94 -13.90 8.21
C VAL A 174 1.18 -12.84 9.28
N LYS A 175 0.59 -11.66 9.10
CA LYS A 175 0.72 -10.57 10.06
C LYS A 175 -0.45 -9.59 9.92
N LYS A 176 -0.83 -8.97 11.04
CA LYS A 176 -1.87 -7.94 11.11
C LYS A 176 -1.57 -6.96 12.23
N GLY A 177 -2.15 -5.78 12.19
CA GLY A 177 -2.04 -4.82 13.28
C GLY A 177 -2.09 -3.37 12.81
N THR A 178 -1.87 -2.47 13.75
CA THR A 178 -1.69 -1.05 13.44
C THR A 178 -0.37 -0.84 12.71
N ARG A 179 -0.40 -0.09 11.62
CA ARG A 179 0.79 0.32 10.88
C ARG A 179 1.67 1.18 11.78
N ARG A 180 2.89 0.72 12.05
CA ARG A 180 3.92 1.48 12.77
C ARG A 180 5.31 1.11 12.29
N SER A 181 6.03 2.11 11.82
CA SER A 181 7.48 2.04 11.68
C SER A 181 8.12 2.82 12.83
N TRP A 182 8.78 2.14 13.74
CA TRP A 182 9.47 2.78 14.87
C TRP A 182 10.51 3.80 14.40
N PHE A 183 11.12 3.57 13.24
CA PHE A 183 12.00 4.55 12.61
C PHE A 183 11.25 5.87 12.34
N TYR A 184 10.06 5.83 11.71
CA TYR A 184 9.27 7.03 11.45
C TYR A 184 8.70 7.65 12.71
N VAL A 185 8.35 6.86 13.74
CA VAL A 185 7.93 7.37 15.04
C VAL A 185 9.04 8.22 15.65
N LEU A 186 10.27 7.69 15.74
CA LEU A 186 11.43 8.40 16.29
C LEU A 186 11.88 9.57 15.40
N ALA A 187 11.73 9.47 14.10
CA ALA A 187 12.08 10.53 13.15
C ALA A 187 11.04 11.67 13.08
N THR A 188 9.84 11.50 13.67
CA THR A 188 8.76 12.50 13.59
C THR A 188 9.20 13.91 13.99
N PRO A 189 9.85 14.16 15.15
CA PRO A 189 10.27 15.51 15.51
C PRO A 189 11.23 16.13 14.50
N PHE A 190 12.19 15.36 13.98
CA PHE A 190 13.12 15.82 12.94
C PHE A 190 12.41 16.14 11.62
N ARG A 191 11.40 15.33 11.25
CA ARG A 191 10.58 15.57 10.06
C ARG A 191 9.79 16.87 10.16
N ILE A 192 9.26 17.19 11.34
CA ILE A 192 8.53 18.43 11.63
C ILE A 192 9.48 19.63 11.46
N VAL A 193 10.61 19.62 12.17
CA VAL A 193 11.63 20.71 12.12
C VAL A 193 12.14 20.90 10.68
N PHE A 194 12.45 19.82 9.98
CA PHE A 194 12.94 19.89 8.60
C PHE A 194 11.90 20.48 7.62
N ARG A 195 10.60 20.17 7.81
CA ARG A 195 9.53 20.77 7.00
C ARG A 195 9.39 22.26 7.32
N TRP A 196 9.46 22.61 8.59
CA TRP A 196 9.38 24.00 9.04
C TRP A 196 10.53 24.85 8.47
N ILE A 197 11.78 24.39 8.57
CA ILE A 197 12.95 25.07 8.00
C ILE A 197 12.80 25.27 6.47
N ARG A 198 12.13 24.35 5.78
CA ARG A 198 11.85 24.45 4.33
C ARG A 198 10.58 25.25 3.98
N GLY A 199 9.96 25.90 4.93
CA GLY A 199 8.70 26.63 4.71
C GLY A 199 7.54 25.75 4.27
N LYS A 200 7.59 24.41 4.51
CA LYS A 200 6.54 23.48 4.12
C LYS A 200 5.61 23.18 5.30
N ALA A 201 4.30 23.23 5.05
CA ALA A 201 3.32 22.86 6.07
C ALA A 201 3.54 21.42 6.58
N VAL A 202 3.37 21.22 7.88
CA VAL A 202 3.32 19.87 8.48
C VAL A 202 1.95 19.26 8.18
N THR A 203 1.93 18.10 7.53
CA THR A 203 0.73 17.41 7.08
C THR A 203 0.47 16.15 7.90
N GLY A 204 -0.77 15.69 7.95
CA GLY A 204 -1.22 14.56 8.76
C GLY A 204 -0.39 13.28 8.59
N ASN A 205 0.05 13.00 7.37
CA ASN A 205 0.87 11.82 7.07
C ASN A 205 2.24 11.77 7.79
N VAL A 206 2.70 12.88 8.37
CA VAL A 206 3.89 12.90 9.24
C VAL A 206 3.65 12.13 10.52
N PHE A 207 2.39 12.10 10.99
CA PHE A 207 1.96 11.53 12.28
C PHE A 207 1.38 10.12 12.16
N TRP A 208 1.19 9.57 10.96
CA TRP A 208 0.51 8.27 10.77
C TRP A 208 1.11 7.14 11.60
N ASP A 209 2.43 6.98 11.56
CA ASP A 209 3.12 5.95 12.33
C ASP A 209 3.10 6.22 13.84
N LEU A 210 3.20 7.49 14.25
CA LEU A 210 3.17 7.90 15.66
C LEU A 210 1.80 7.67 16.28
N LEU A 211 0.73 8.13 15.60
CA LEU A 211 -0.63 8.09 16.12
C LEU A 211 -1.39 6.82 15.76
N GLY A 212 -0.85 5.99 14.87
CA GLY A 212 -1.48 4.74 14.45
C GLY A 212 -2.73 4.99 13.61
N PHE A 213 -2.60 5.80 12.56
CA PHE A 213 -3.66 6.14 11.63
C PHE A 213 -4.16 4.93 10.85
N ALA A 214 -3.26 4.12 10.32
CA ALA A 214 -3.58 2.99 9.45
C ALA A 214 -3.45 1.64 10.17
N GLU A 215 -4.25 0.70 9.71
CA GLU A 215 -4.17 -0.72 10.03
C GLU A 215 -3.80 -1.51 8.78
N TYR A 216 -3.29 -2.73 8.97
CA TYR A 216 -2.97 -3.61 7.86
C TYR A 216 -3.25 -5.08 8.16
N VAL A 217 -3.50 -5.83 7.10
CA VAL A 217 -3.53 -7.30 7.10
C VAL A 217 -2.63 -7.79 5.98
N TRP A 218 -1.73 -8.71 6.31
CA TRP A 218 -0.85 -9.41 5.39
C TRP A 218 -1.19 -10.88 5.40
N VAL A 219 -1.53 -11.40 4.23
CA VAL A 219 -1.91 -12.82 4.05
C VAL A 219 -1.05 -13.49 2.99
N LYS A 220 -0.99 -14.81 3.08
CA LYS A 220 -0.44 -15.71 2.06
C LYS A 220 -1.56 -16.65 1.60
N LYS A 221 -1.77 -16.74 0.30
CA LYS A 221 -2.67 -17.73 -0.32
C LYS A 221 -2.04 -19.11 -0.23
N ASN A 222 -2.79 -20.14 0.18
CA ASN A 222 -2.32 -21.52 0.22
C ASN A 222 -2.19 -22.12 -1.18
#